data_145f2c07858b1301267f43b1c67e550d
#
_entry.id   145f2c07858b1301267f43b1c67e550d
#
_cell.length_a   1.000
_cell.length_b   1.000
_cell.length_c   1.000
_cell.angle_alpha   90.00
_cell.angle_beta   90.00
_cell.angle_gamma   90.00
#
_symmetry.space_group_name_H-M   'P 1'
#
loop_
_entity.id
_entity.type
_entity.pdbx_description
1 polymer ?
#
loop_
_entity_poly.entity_id
_entity_poly.type
_entity_poly.pdbx_seq_one_letter_code
_entity_poly.pdbx_strand_id
1 'polypeptide(L)'
;MLFDVLHVFNFTGKHGKVAEYYKKQERLLEGFNEMESIHESGCLPDALTEDEMKQLAKNERMAVHVSNIANLILFVAKVYASVESRSLAVIASTMDSFLDLLSGLILWFTSHAMRNPNQYYYPIGKKRMQPVGIIVFASVMATLGLQIILESGRQLIAKSGPDVDHDKEMWMIGIMVSVTVVKFALMIYCRRFKNEIVRAYAQDHFFDVITNSIGLVTAVLAIRFYWWIDPTGAVIIAIYTINTWAKTVVENVWSLIGRTAPPDFLAKLTYLIWNHHKEIQHIDTVRAYTFGSHYFVEVDIVLPQDMLLSQAHNIGETLQEKLEQLPEVERAFVHIDFEFTHRPEHKSKV
;
A
#
# COMPACT_ATOMS: atom_id res chain seq x y z
N MET A 1 -4.51 -11.45 4.61
CA MET A 1 -4.13 -12.10 3.33
C MET A 1 -4.26 -13.62 3.34
N LEU A 2 -3.78 -14.36 4.34
CA LEU A 2 -4.14 -15.80 4.46
C LEU A 2 -5.62 -15.96 4.86
N PHE A 3 -6.16 -15.03 5.63
CA PHE A 3 -7.60 -14.94 5.95
C PHE A 3 -8.47 -14.55 4.73
N ASP A 4 -7.96 -13.76 3.79
CA ASP A 4 -8.71 -13.38 2.59
C ASP A 4 -8.80 -14.52 1.57
N VAL A 5 -7.79 -15.38 1.49
CA VAL A 5 -7.83 -16.57 0.60
C VAL A 5 -8.82 -17.62 1.15
N LEU A 6 -8.99 -17.72 2.46
CA LEU A 6 -10.01 -18.57 3.08
C LEU A 6 -11.43 -18.00 2.94
N HIS A 7 -11.57 -16.68 2.75
CA HIS A 7 -12.88 -16.05 2.49
C HIS A 7 -13.44 -16.29 1.08
N VAL A 8 -12.60 -16.63 0.09
CA VAL A 8 -13.05 -16.95 -1.27
C VAL A 8 -13.77 -18.31 -1.32
N PHE A 9 -13.54 -19.19 -0.34
CA PHE A 9 -14.23 -20.47 -0.21
C PHE A 9 -15.39 -20.49 0.78
N ASN A 10 -15.72 -19.34 1.39
CA ASN A 10 -16.86 -19.26 2.28
C ASN A 10 -18.15 -19.09 1.47
N PHE A 11 -18.94 -20.15 1.46
CA PHE A 11 -20.29 -20.23 0.93
C PHE A 11 -21.05 -18.91 1.05
N THR A 12 -21.39 -18.31 -0.07
CA THR A 12 -22.27 -17.15 -0.20
C THR A 12 -23.71 -17.52 0.12
N GLY A 13 -23.95 -18.09 1.30
CA GLY A 13 -25.27 -18.32 1.85
C GLY A 13 -25.84 -17.00 2.43
N LYS A 14 -27.15 -16.90 2.50
CA LYS A 14 -27.91 -15.77 3.07
C LYS A 14 -27.35 -15.34 4.45
N HIS A 15 -26.83 -16.25 5.25
CA HIS A 15 -26.20 -16.01 6.54
C HIS A 15 -24.83 -15.25 6.44
N GLY A 16 -24.03 -15.49 5.41
CA GLY A 16 -22.76 -14.78 5.20
C GLY A 16 -22.98 -13.29 4.90
N LYS A 17 -23.97 -12.96 4.06
CA LYS A 17 -24.32 -11.56 3.74
C LYS A 17 -24.88 -10.80 4.96
N VAL A 18 -25.64 -11.48 5.79
CA VAL A 18 -26.18 -10.89 7.05
C VAL A 18 -25.03 -10.64 8.04
N ALA A 19 -24.11 -11.57 8.21
CA ALA A 19 -22.93 -11.38 9.07
C ALA A 19 -22.04 -10.24 8.57
N GLU A 20 -21.84 -10.12 7.27
CA GLU A 20 -21.08 -9.01 6.65
C GLU A 20 -21.78 -7.65 6.90
N TYR A 21 -23.11 -7.60 6.78
CA TYR A 21 -23.89 -6.42 7.10
C TYR A 21 -23.71 -5.98 8.55
N TYR A 22 -23.85 -6.89 9.52
CA TYR A 22 -23.67 -6.55 10.95
C TYR A 22 -22.24 -6.11 11.24
N LYS A 23 -21.24 -6.76 10.67
CA LYS A 23 -19.83 -6.35 10.79
C LYS A 23 -19.58 -4.95 10.22
N LYS A 24 -20.30 -4.57 9.16
CA LYS A 24 -20.25 -3.20 8.63
C LYS A 24 -20.89 -2.20 9.59
N GLN A 25 -22.03 -2.53 10.18
CA GLN A 25 -22.68 -1.67 11.18
C GLN A 25 -21.82 -1.49 12.44
N GLU A 26 -21.18 -2.55 12.92
CA GLU A 26 -20.25 -2.50 14.05
C GLU A 26 -19.08 -1.54 13.78
N ARG A 27 -18.47 -1.61 12.62
CA ARG A 27 -17.39 -0.68 12.22
C ARG A 27 -17.86 0.78 12.13
N LEU A 28 -19.08 1.02 11.66
CA LEU A 28 -19.66 2.37 11.66
C LEU A 28 -19.87 2.90 13.07
N LEU A 29 -20.39 2.07 13.98
CA LEU A 29 -20.57 2.44 15.40
C LEU A 29 -19.23 2.71 16.10
N GLU A 30 -18.22 1.87 15.87
CA GLU A 30 -16.85 2.12 16.35
C GLU A 30 -16.32 3.47 15.84
N GLY A 31 -16.54 3.77 14.55
CA GLY A 31 -16.18 5.05 13.95
C GLY A 31 -16.91 6.24 14.56
N PHE A 32 -18.18 6.13 14.88
CA PHE A 32 -18.94 7.20 15.54
C PHE A 32 -18.47 7.40 16.98
N ASN A 33 -18.22 6.34 17.73
CA ASN A 33 -17.66 6.43 19.09
C ASN A 33 -16.28 7.10 19.11
N GLU A 34 -15.46 6.84 18.09
CA GLU A 34 -14.17 7.52 17.90
C GLU A 34 -14.37 9.04 17.69
N MET A 35 -15.34 9.42 16.85
CA MET A 35 -15.67 10.84 16.62
C MET A 35 -16.26 11.52 17.85
N GLU A 36 -17.06 10.81 18.64
CA GLU A 36 -17.62 11.32 19.91
C GLU A 36 -16.50 11.57 20.93
N SER A 37 -15.52 10.68 21.04
CA SER A 37 -14.37 10.88 21.91
C SER A 37 -13.52 12.10 21.51
N ILE A 38 -13.40 12.41 20.22
CA ILE A 38 -12.75 13.64 19.73
C ILE A 38 -13.58 14.86 20.11
N HIS A 39 -14.91 14.75 20.07
CA HIS A 39 -15.79 15.86 20.44
C HIS A 39 -15.66 16.18 21.93
N GLU A 40 -15.58 15.18 22.80
CA GLU A 40 -15.51 15.35 24.26
C GLU A 40 -14.11 15.76 24.75
N SER A 41 -13.05 15.13 24.23
CA SER A 41 -11.66 15.33 24.68
C SER A 41 -10.92 16.42 23.91
N GLY A 42 -11.42 16.84 22.75
CA GLY A 42 -10.76 17.80 21.85
C GLY A 42 -9.56 17.23 21.09
N CYS A 43 -9.19 15.97 21.32
CA CYS A 43 -8.10 15.28 20.63
C CYS A 43 -8.41 13.79 20.45
N LEU A 44 -7.76 13.14 19.50
CA LEU A 44 -7.83 11.69 19.33
C LEU A 44 -7.26 10.99 20.57
N PRO A 45 -7.97 10.00 21.15
CA PRO A 45 -7.51 9.28 22.35
C PRO A 45 -6.14 8.60 22.19
N ASP A 46 -5.81 8.21 20.97
CA ASP A 46 -4.54 7.53 20.59
C ASP A 46 -3.64 8.40 19.69
N ALA A 47 -3.78 9.74 19.74
CA ALA A 47 -2.90 10.62 18.97
C ALA A 47 -1.45 10.42 19.42
N LEU A 48 -0.60 9.98 18.49
CA LEU A 48 0.82 9.84 18.75
C LEU A 48 1.44 11.20 19.09
N THR A 49 2.23 11.25 20.13
CA THR A 49 3.00 12.44 20.46
C THR A 49 3.98 12.78 19.32
N GLU A 50 4.41 14.03 19.24
CA GLU A 50 5.36 14.47 18.20
C GLU A 50 6.66 13.65 18.21
N ASP A 51 7.11 13.25 19.40
CA ASP A 51 8.30 12.41 19.56
C ASP A 51 8.07 10.97 19.09
N GLU A 52 6.89 10.40 19.36
CA GLU A 52 6.51 9.08 18.85
C GLU A 52 6.37 9.08 17.33
N MET A 53 5.80 10.13 16.73
CA MET A 53 5.73 10.28 15.27
C MET A 53 7.14 10.38 14.65
N LYS A 54 8.04 11.13 15.25
CA LYS A 54 9.46 11.22 14.81
C LYS A 54 10.16 9.86 14.92
N GLN A 55 9.89 9.13 16.00
CA GLN A 55 10.47 7.80 16.20
C GLN A 55 9.92 6.78 15.22
N LEU A 56 8.63 6.81 14.96
CA LEU A 56 7.97 5.96 13.94
C LEU A 56 8.58 6.23 12.55
N ALA A 57 8.67 7.49 12.15
CA ALA A 57 9.28 7.88 10.88
C ALA A 57 10.77 7.47 10.77
N LYS A 58 11.51 7.48 11.88
CA LYS A 58 12.89 6.97 11.92
C LYS A 58 12.95 5.46 11.73
N ASN A 59 12.05 4.72 12.38
CA ASN A 59 11.98 3.27 12.28
C ASN A 59 11.55 2.81 10.88
N GLU A 60 10.61 3.51 10.25
CA GLU A 60 10.21 3.27 8.85
C GLU A 60 11.37 3.46 7.88
N ARG A 61 12.15 4.53 8.07
CA ARG A 61 13.38 4.77 7.27
C ARG A 61 14.40 3.66 7.48
N MET A 62 14.56 3.20 8.71
CA MET A 62 15.46 2.10 9.02
C MET A 62 15.02 0.84 8.30
N ALA A 63 13.71 0.54 8.23
CA ALA A 63 13.19 -0.60 7.49
C ALA A 63 13.54 -0.53 6.00
N VAL A 64 13.39 0.64 5.37
CA VAL A 64 13.80 0.86 3.96
C VAL A 64 15.30 0.63 3.78
N HIS A 65 16.15 1.18 4.66
CA HIS A 65 17.59 1.01 4.57
C HIS A 65 18.02 -0.44 4.79
N VAL A 66 17.45 -1.12 5.78
CA VAL A 66 17.75 -2.53 6.09
C VAL A 66 17.37 -3.42 4.90
N SER A 67 16.19 -3.22 4.29
CA SER A 67 15.76 -3.96 3.10
C SER A 67 16.72 -3.75 1.92
N ASN A 68 17.12 -2.51 1.64
CA ASN A 68 18.05 -2.22 0.54
C ASN A 68 19.45 -2.78 0.79
N ILE A 69 19.96 -2.68 2.02
CA ILE A 69 21.28 -3.25 2.38
C ILE A 69 21.23 -4.78 2.26
N ALA A 70 20.16 -5.41 2.72
CA ALA A 70 19.99 -6.86 2.58
C ALA A 70 19.93 -7.28 1.11
N ASN A 71 19.15 -6.58 0.27
CA ASN A 71 19.09 -6.84 -1.17
C ASN A 71 20.47 -6.65 -1.83
N LEU A 72 21.25 -5.65 -1.42
CA LEU A 72 22.61 -5.42 -1.92
C LEU A 72 23.55 -6.57 -1.54
N ILE A 73 23.50 -7.03 -0.27
CA ILE A 73 24.30 -8.16 0.20
C ILE A 73 23.95 -9.43 -0.57
N LEU A 74 22.65 -9.72 -0.75
CA LEU A 74 22.17 -10.86 -1.51
C LEU A 74 22.59 -10.78 -2.98
N PHE A 75 22.53 -9.61 -3.60
CA PHE A 75 23.00 -9.39 -4.96
C PHE A 75 24.51 -9.66 -5.09
N VAL A 76 25.33 -9.08 -4.22
CA VAL A 76 26.80 -9.29 -4.24
C VAL A 76 27.15 -10.77 -4.04
N ALA A 77 26.48 -11.46 -3.11
CA ALA A 77 26.67 -12.89 -2.88
C ALA A 77 26.33 -13.72 -4.13
N LYS A 78 25.22 -13.38 -4.82
CA LYS A 78 24.83 -14.05 -6.07
C LYS A 78 25.76 -13.73 -7.24
N VAL A 79 26.29 -12.49 -7.34
CA VAL A 79 27.30 -12.14 -8.34
C VAL A 79 28.55 -13.02 -8.14
N TYR A 80 29.04 -13.14 -6.90
CA TYR A 80 30.16 -14.01 -6.59
C TYR A 80 29.89 -15.47 -7.00
N ALA A 81 28.73 -16.01 -6.59
CA ALA A 81 28.33 -17.37 -6.96
C ALA A 81 28.18 -17.56 -8.48
N SER A 82 27.73 -16.54 -9.22
CA SER A 82 27.58 -16.55 -10.68
C SER A 82 28.94 -16.63 -11.41
N VAL A 83 29.91 -15.87 -10.93
CA VAL A 83 31.26 -15.87 -11.48
C VAL A 83 31.95 -17.23 -11.28
N GLU A 84 31.78 -17.83 -10.09
CA GLU A 84 32.39 -19.11 -9.75
C GLU A 84 31.72 -20.28 -10.47
N SER A 85 30.37 -20.31 -10.48
CA SER A 85 29.61 -21.44 -11.05
C SER A 85 29.54 -21.42 -12.58
N ARG A 86 29.64 -20.24 -13.22
CA ARG A 86 29.40 -20.01 -14.65
C ARG A 86 28.09 -20.62 -15.17
N SER A 87 27.15 -20.85 -14.29
CA SER A 87 25.83 -21.43 -14.60
C SER A 87 24.88 -20.35 -15.09
N LEU A 88 24.20 -20.58 -16.22
CA LEU A 88 23.18 -19.67 -16.75
C LEU A 88 22.03 -19.47 -15.78
N ALA A 89 21.65 -20.51 -15.03
CA ALA A 89 20.61 -20.41 -14.02
C ALA A 89 20.98 -19.47 -12.85
N VAL A 90 22.24 -19.52 -12.39
CA VAL A 90 22.76 -18.62 -11.36
C VAL A 90 22.87 -17.18 -11.88
N ILE A 91 23.25 -17.00 -13.15
CA ILE A 91 23.28 -15.69 -13.82
C ILE A 91 21.87 -15.11 -13.88
N ALA A 92 20.85 -15.88 -14.28
CA ALA A 92 19.47 -15.45 -14.31
C ALA A 92 18.98 -15.02 -12.90
N SER A 93 19.22 -15.85 -11.88
CA SER A 93 18.88 -15.52 -10.48
C SER A 93 19.61 -14.27 -9.95
N THR A 94 20.81 -13.98 -10.48
CA THR A 94 21.56 -12.76 -10.15
C THR A 94 20.90 -11.52 -10.78
N MET A 95 20.40 -11.65 -12.01
CA MET A 95 19.66 -10.59 -12.69
C MET A 95 18.36 -10.24 -11.94
N ASP A 96 17.63 -11.25 -11.43
CA ASP A 96 16.44 -11.00 -10.60
C ASP A 96 16.81 -10.20 -9.34
N SER A 97 17.89 -10.56 -8.65
CA SER A 97 18.35 -9.80 -7.47
C SER A 97 18.86 -8.39 -7.80
N PHE A 98 19.37 -8.17 -9.01
CA PHE A 98 19.70 -6.82 -9.49
C PHE A 98 18.45 -5.98 -9.68
N LEU A 99 17.38 -6.56 -10.22
CA LEU A 99 16.10 -5.87 -10.41
C LEU A 99 15.40 -5.58 -9.06
N ASP A 100 15.50 -6.49 -8.08
CA ASP A 100 15.05 -6.24 -6.71
C ASP A 100 15.79 -5.05 -6.07
N LEU A 101 17.11 -4.96 -6.29
CA LEU A 101 17.91 -3.84 -5.82
C LEU A 101 17.51 -2.53 -6.50
N LEU A 102 17.32 -2.55 -7.81
CA LEU A 102 16.91 -1.38 -8.60
C LEU A 102 15.53 -0.87 -8.16
N SER A 103 14.58 -1.77 -7.99
CA SER A 103 13.22 -1.44 -7.52
C SER A 103 13.24 -0.86 -6.11
N GLY A 104 14.04 -1.43 -5.22
CA GLY A 104 14.27 -0.89 -3.88
C GLY A 104 14.88 0.52 -3.89
N LEU A 105 15.82 0.80 -4.81
CA LEU A 105 16.39 2.13 -4.98
C LEU A 105 15.34 3.16 -5.44
N ILE A 106 14.39 2.77 -6.28
CA ILE A 106 13.27 3.64 -6.69
C ILE A 106 12.46 4.08 -5.47
N LEU A 107 12.06 3.14 -4.61
CA LEU A 107 11.30 3.46 -3.39
C LEU A 107 12.12 4.29 -2.40
N TRP A 108 13.40 3.99 -2.25
CA TRP A 108 14.32 4.77 -1.41
C TRP A 108 14.46 6.21 -1.91
N PHE A 109 14.68 6.39 -3.22
CA PHE A 109 14.76 7.71 -3.85
C PHE A 109 13.45 8.49 -3.65
N THR A 110 12.30 7.85 -3.85
CA THR A 110 10.99 8.44 -3.62
C THR A 110 10.84 8.92 -2.18
N SER A 111 11.17 8.08 -1.21
CA SER A 111 11.15 8.42 0.21
C SER A 111 12.10 9.59 0.53
N HIS A 112 13.28 9.61 -0.09
CA HIS A 112 14.25 10.69 0.10
C HIS A 112 13.77 12.02 -0.49
N ALA A 113 13.18 11.99 -1.68
CA ALA A 113 12.70 13.18 -2.39
C ALA A 113 11.51 13.88 -1.69
N MET A 114 10.76 13.15 -0.85
CA MET A 114 9.66 13.70 -0.07
C MET A 114 10.09 14.45 1.20
N ARG A 115 11.32 14.23 1.69
CA ARG A 115 11.73 14.69 3.04
C ARG A 115 11.79 16.19 3.24
N ASN A 116 12.32 16.91 2.23
CA ASN A 116 12.57 18.35 2.33
C ASN A 116 11.96 19.08 1.14
N PRO A 117 10.61 19.23 1.10
CA PRO A 117 10.00 19.99 0.03
C PRO A 117 10.36 21.48 0.20
N ASN A 118 10.82 22.11 -0.87
CA ASN A 118 10.90 23.56 -0.90
C ASN A 118 9.45 24.11 -0.98
N GLN A 119 9.00 24.75 0.08
CA GLN A 119 7.63 25.26 0.21
C GLN A 119 7.26 26.29 -0.87
N TYR A 120 8.23 27.00 -1.44
CA TYR A 120 7.97 27.95 -2.54
C TYR A 120 7.58 27.25 -3.83
N TYR A 121 8.18 26.10 -4.15
CA TYR A 121 7.86 25.32 -5.33
C TYR A 121 6.77 24.26 -5.09
N TYR A 122 6.65 23.80 -3.86
CA TYR A 122 5.72 22.75 -3.46
C TYR A 122 4.99 23.12 -2.16
N PRO A 123 4.02 24.05 -2.23
CA PRO A 123 3.35 24.60 -1.04
C PRO A 123 2.57 23.55 -0.25
N ILE A 124 2.13 22.47 -0.91
CA ILE A 124 1.40 21.34 -0.30
C ILE A 124 2.34 20.17 0.01
N GLY A 125 3.66 20.35 -0.15
CA GLY A 125 4.63 19.27 0.00
C GLY A 125 4.71 18.34 -1.20
N LYS A 126 5.46 17.23 -1.05
CA LYS A 126 5.72 16.25 -2.11
C LYS A 126 5.13 14.87 -1.81
N LYS A 127 4.15 14.75 -0.91
CA LYS A 127 3.57 13.46 -0.53
C LYS A 127 2.98 12.69 -1.71
N ARG A 128 2.53 13.38 -2.78
CA ARG A 128 2.09 12.77 -4.04
C ARG A 128 3.17 11.97 -4.78
N MET A 129 4.44 12.16 -4.46
CA MET A 129 5.51 11.32 -5.02
C MET A 129 5.46 9.88 -4.51
N GLN A 130 4.84 9.63 -3.36
CA GLN A 130 4.72 8.29 -2.78
C GLN A 130 3.97 7.33 -3.71
N PRO A 131 2.70 7.59 -4.13
CA PRO A 131 2.04 6.70 -5.08
C PRO A 131 2.75 6.64 -6.44
N VAL A 132 3.40 7.71 -6.91
CA VAL A 132 4.21 7.67 -8.14
C VAL A 132 5.36 6.67 -8.01
N GLY A 133 6.10 6.72 -6.91
CA GLY A 133 7.20 5.78 -6.65
C GLY A 133 6.71 4.32 -6.57
N ILE A 134 5.56 4.10 -5.91
CA ILE A 134 4.95 2.76 -5.83
C ILE A 134 4.48 2.27 -7.21
N ILE A 135 3.92 3.15 -8.06
CA ILE A 135 3.53 2.80 -9.44
C ILE A 135 4.75 2.35 -10.25
N VAL A 136 5.84 3.11 -10.20
CA VAL A 136 7.08 2.76 -10.94
C VAL A 136 7.63 1.44 -10.43
N PHE A 137 7.73 1.27 -9.12
CA PHE A 137 8.17 0.03 -8.48
C PHE A 137 7.30 -1.17 -8.90
N ALA A 138 5.98 -1.07 -8.75
CA ALA A 138 5.04 -2.13 -9.08
C ALA A 138 5.04 -2.49 -10.58
N SER A 139 5.31 -1.50 -11.45
CA SER A 139 5.46 -1.72 -12.89
C SER A 139 6.71 -2.54 -13.21
N VAL A 140 7.82 -2.27 -12.52
CA VAL A 140 9.05 -3.08 -12.65
C VAL A 140 8.79 -4.52 -12.21
N MET A 141 8.13 -4.70 -11.05
CA MET A 141 7.81 -6.03 -10.52
C MET A 141 6.83 -6.81 -11.42
N ALA A 142 5.85 -6.14 -12.04
CA ALA A 142 4.96 -6.76 -13.01
C ALA A 142 5.72 -7.20 -14.28
N THR A 143 6.73 -6.42 -14.70
CA THR A 143 7.59 -6.77 -15.85
C THR A 143 8.43 -8.02 -15.57
N LEU A 144 8.93 -8.18 -14.34
CA LEU A 144 9.60 -9.41 -13.91
C LEU A 144 8.68 -10.63 -13.99
N GLY A 145 7.43 -10.50 -13.56
CA GLY A 145 6.44 -11.56 -13.72
C GLY A 145 6.24 -11.96 -15.20
N LEU A 146 6.21 -10.98 -16.11
CA LEU A 146 6.12 -11.24 -17.55
C LEU A 146 7.36 -11.98 -18.08
N GLN A 147 8.56 -11.61 -17.61
CA GLN A 147 9.81 -12.30 -17.96
C GLN A 147 9.77 -13.76 -17.53
N ILE A 148 9.28 -14.07 -16.33
CA ILE A 148 9.10 -15.45 -15.84
C ILE A 148 8.17 -16.24 -16.76
N ILE A 149 7.05 -15.65 -17.20
CA ILE A 149 6.11 -16.32 -18.14
C ILE A 149 6.81 -16.63 -19.48
N LEU A 150 7.56 -15.69 -20.04
CA LEU A 150 8.26 -15.87 -21.31
C LEU A 150 9.32 -16.97 -21.21
N GLU A 151 10.10 -16.98 -20.14
CA GLU A 151 11.14 -17.98 -19.91
C GLU A 151 10.55 -19.38 -19.69
N SER A 152 9.52 -19.49 -18.84
CA SER A 152 8.79 -20.74 -18.61
C SER A 152 8.11 -21.25 -19.89
N GLY A 153 7.58 -20.35 -20.71
CA GLY A 153 7.00 -20.69 -22.02
C GLY A 153 8.06 -21.26 -22.97
N ARG A 154 9.26 -20.67 -23.02
CA ARG A 154 10.39 -21.19 -23.79
C ARG A 154 10.78 -22.60 -23.35
N GLN A 155 10.89 -22.83 -22.04
CA GLN A 155 11.23 -24.14 -21.47
C GLN A 155 10.20 -25.21 -21.82
N LEU A 156 8.90 -24.85 -21.77
CA LEU A 156 7.80 -25.76 -22.18
C LEU A 156 7.87 -26.12 -23.66
N ILE A 157 8.18 -25.17 -24.54
CA ILE A 157 8.31 -25.40 -26.00
C ILE A 157 9.54 -26.23 -26.31
N ALA A 158 10.67 -25.91 -25.69
CA ALA A 158 11.96 -26.59 -25.90
C ALA A 158 12.00 -28.00 -25.30
N LYS A 159 11.01 -28.38 -24.45
CA LYS A 159 10.99 -29.63 -23.70
C LYS A 159 12.31 -29.89 -22.94
N SER A 160 12.99 -28.83 -22.55
CA SER A 160 14.24 -28.91 -21.81
C SER A 160 13.93 -29.09 -20.33
N GLY A 161 14.23 -30.27 -19.80
CA GLY A 161 14.26 -30.52 -18.36
C GLY A 161 15.45 -29.81 -17.70
N PRO A 162 15.43 -29.64 -16.38
CA PRO A 162 16.58 -29.09 -15.65
C PRO A 162 17.82 -29.97 -15.87
N ASP A 163 18.91 -29.35 -16.27
CA ASP A 163 20.22 -30.02 -16.41
C ASP A 163 20.81 -30.17 -14.99
N VAL A 164 20.66 -31.36 -14.42
CA VAL A 164 20.93 -31.62 -12.99
C VAL A 164 22.34 -32.13 -12.84
N ASP A 165 23.26 -31.25 -12.47
CA ASP A 165 24.58 -31.63 -11.95
C ASP A 165 24.47 -31.76 -10.41
N HIS A 166 24.55 -32.96 -9.89
CA HIS A 166 24.26 -33.28 -8.47
C HIS A 166 25.10 -32.48 -7.47
N ASP A 167 26.35 -32.16 -7.79
CA ASP A 167 27.21 -31.39 -6.89
C ASP A 167 26.83 -29.91 -6.84
N LYS A 168 26.25 -29.37 -7.91
CA LYS A 168 25.76 -27.98 -7.96
C LYS A 168 24.35 -27.83 -7.39
N GLU A 169 23.56 -28.90 -7.37
CA GLU A 169 22.18 -28.91 -6.84
C GLU A 169 22.12 -28.56 -5.34
N MET A 170 22.99 -29.17 -4.53
CA MET A 170 23.03 -28.91 -3.08
C MET A 170 23.42 -27.47 -2.77
N TRP A 171 24.32 -26.86 -3.54
CA TRP A 171 24.69 -25.46 -3.41
C TRP A 171 23.53 -24.53 -3.80
N MET A 172 22.84 -24.79 -4.90
CA MET A 172 21.67 -24.03 -5.32
C MET A 172 20.55 -24.06 -4.28
N ILE A 173 20.21 -25.23 -3.77
CA ILE A 173 19.20 -25.41 -2.70
C ILE A 173 19.61 -24.61 -1.46
N GLY A 174 20.86 -24.70 -1.03
CA GLY A 174 21.38 -23.97 0.12
C GLY A 174 21.24 -22.43 -0.04
N ILE A 175 21.59 -21.91 -1.21
CA ILE A 175 21.43 -20.47 -1.54
C ILE A 175 19.95 -20.09 -1.54
N MET A 176 19.08 -20.83 -2.23
CA MET A 176 17.65 -20.53 -2.29
C MET A 176 16.99 -20.53 -0.90
N VAL A 177 17.31 -21.52 -0.06
CA VAL A 177 16.81 -21.58 1.32
C VAL A 177 17.30 -20.40 2.14
N SER A 178 18.59 -20.06 2.07
CA SER A 178 19.14 -18.91 2.82
C SER A 178 18.52 -17.58 2.39
N VAL A 179 18.35 -17.35 1.09
CA VAL A 179 17.66 -16.16 0.55
C VAL A 179 16.21 -16.11 1.03
N THR A 180 15.50 -17.24 0.98
CA THR A 180 14.10 -17.33 1.42
C THR A 180 13.95 -16.99 2.90
N VAL A 181 14.86 -17.50 3.76
CA VAL A 181 14.85 -17.19 5.20
C VAL A 181 15.10 -15.71 5.46
N VAL A 182 16.07 -15.10 4.77
CA VAL A 182 16.36 -13.67 4.90
C VAL A 182 15.17 -12.84 4.44
N LYS A 183 14.59 -13.14 3.26
CA LYS A 183 13.41 -12.44 2.72
C LYS A 183 12.19 -12.61 3.62
N PHE A 184 12.01 -13.77 4.24
CA PHE A 184 10.93 -14.02 5.21
C PHE A 184 11.09 -13.17 6.48
N ALA A 185 12.30 -13.06 7.02
CA ALA A 185 12.57 -12.20 8.17
C ALA A 185 12.32 -10.71 7.83
N LEU A 186 12.75 -10.25 6.66
CA LEU A 186 12.50 -8.88 6.17
C LEU A 186 11.00 -8.62 5.97
N MET A 187 10.27 -9.57 5.42
CA MET A 187 8.82 -9.48 5.27
C MET A 187 8.13 -9.25 6.62
N ILE A 188 8.45 -10.05 7.63
CA ILE A 188 7.87 -9.92 8.99
C ILE A 188 8.23 -8.57 9.58
N TYR A 189 9.47 -8.12 9.41
CA TYR A 189 9.93 -6.84 9.93
C TYR A 189 9.17 -5.67 9.27
N CYS A 190 9.09 -5.64 7.94
CA CYS A 190 8.42 -4.57 7.20
C CYS A 190 6.90 -4.55 7.42
N ARG A 191 6.25 -5.70 7.64
CA ARG A 191 4.80 -5.77 7.91
C ARG A 191 4.36 -5.07 9.20
N ARG A 192 5.26 -4.76 10.11
CA ARG A 192 4.95 -4.04 11.36
C ARG A 192 4.60 -2.58 11.13
N PHE A 193 4.97 -2.02 9.97
CA PHE A 193 4.78 -0.61 9.66
C PHE A 193 3.54 -0.39 8.80
N LYS A 194 2.85 0.74 9.04
CA LYS A 194 1.66 1.15 8.27
C LYS A 194 2.03 1.92 6.99
N ASN A 195 3.25 2.45 6.90
CA ASN A 195 3.73 3.24 5.77
C ASN A 195 3.65 2.45 4.45
N GLU A 196 3.06 3.05 3.41
CA GLU A 196 2.81 2.38 2.12
C GLU A 196 4.09 1.97 1.39
N ILE A 197 5.17 2.77 1.49
CA ILE A 197 6.47 2.41 0.91
C ILE A 197 7.02 1.16 1.60
N VAL A 198 6.99 1.12 2.94
CA VAL A 198 7.49 -0.05 3.70
C VAL A 198 6.60 -1.27 3.45
N ARG A 199 5.29 -1.07 3.25
CA ARG A 199 4.36 -2.14 2.87
C ARG A 199 4.64 -2.67 1.45
N ALA A 200 5.06 -1.81 0.51
CA ALA A 200 5.48 -2.25 -0.82
C ALA A 200 6.72 -3.17 -0.73
N TYR A 201 7.73 -2.82 0.10
CA TYR A 201 8.84 -3.74 0.40
C TYR A 201 8.37 -5.04 1.05
N ALA A 202 7.45 -4.98 2.01
CA ALA A 202 6.92 -6.18 2.66
C ALA A 202 6.20 -7.10 1.67
N GLN A 203 5.50 -6.53 0.70
CA GLN A 203 4.82 -7.25 -0.38
C GLN A 203 5.82 -7.88 -1.35
N ASP A 204 6.88 -7.17 -1.72
CA ASP A 204 7.98 -7.65 -2.53
C ASP A 204 8.66 -8.88 -1.88
N HIS A 205 9.11 -8.72 -0.65
CA HIS A 205 9.71 -9.83 0.10
C HIS A 205 8.76 -11.03 0.27
N PHE A 206 7.45 -10.79 0.38
CA PHE A 206 6.45 -11.84 0.42
C PHE A 206 6.38 -12.63 -0.89
N PHE A 207 6.39 -11.93 -2.04
CA PHE A 207 6.43 -12.59 -3.34
C PHE A 207 7.72 -13.37 -3.55
N ASP A 208 8.86 -12.85 -3.12
CA ASP A 208 10.14 -13.55 -3.17
C ASP A 208 10.13 -14.85 -2.36
N VAL A 209 9.54 -14.82 -1.16
CA VAL A 209 9.37 -16.02 -0.33
C VAL A 209 8.48 -17.05 -1.02
N ILE A 210 7.36 -16.63 -1.62
CA ILE A 210 6.45 -17.54 -2.34
C ILE A 210 7.14 -18.13 -3.56
N THR A 211 7.72 -17.28 -4.42
CA THR A 211 8.36 -17.71 -5.67
C THR A 211 9.52 -18.66 -5.41
N ASN A 212 10.40 -18.34 -4.45
CA ASN A 212 11.50 -19.20 -4.07
C ASN A 212 11.02 -20.53 -3.43
N SER A 213 9.99 -20.47 -2.55
CA SER A 213 9.46 -21.70 -1.90
C SER A 213 8.78 -22.63 -2.89
N ILE A 214 7.93 -22.07 -3.77
CA ILE A 214 7.23 -22.88 -4.78
C ILE A 214 8.22 -23.34 -5.84
N GLY A 215 9.17 -22.49 -6.28
CA GLY A 215 10.22 -22.86 -7.19
C GLY A 215 11.06 -24.02 -6.66
N LEU A 216 11.40 -24.02 -5.38
CA LEU A 216 12.09 -25.16 -4.75
C LEU A 216 11.26 -26.45 -4.79
N VAL A 217 9.95 -26.34 -4.43
CA VAL A 217 9.04 -27.49 -4.43
C VAL A 217 8.82 -28.03 -5.84
N THR A 218 8.57 -27.13 -6.82
CA THR A 218 8.33 -27.53 -8.22
C THR A 218 9.58 -28.11 -8.86
N ALA A 219 10.79 -27.58 -8.56
CA ALA A 219 12.05 -28.14 -9.03
C ALA A 219 12.27 -29.57 -8.50
N VAL A 220 12.04 -29.82 -7.21
CA VAL A 220 12.15 -31.18 -6.62
C VAL A 220 11.11 -32.12 -7.24
N LEU A 221 9.89 -31.66 -7.47
CA LEU A 221 8.84 -32.47 -8.10
C LEU A 221 9.14 -32.72 -9.58
N ALA A 222 9.73 -31.75 -10.30
CA ALA A 222 10.12 -31.88 -11.69
C ALA A 222 11.20 -32.97 -11.87
N ILE A 223 12.19 -33.02 -10.99
CA ILE A 223 13.24 -34.06 -10.98
C ILE A 223 12.64 -35.44 -10.70
N ARG A 224 11.64 -35.52 -9.80
CA ARG A 224 11.12 -36.81 -9.31
C ARG A 224 9.99 -37.37 -10.18
N PHE A 225 9.20 -36.52 -10.85
CA PHE A 225 7.99 -36.93 -11.58
C PHE A 225 8.05 -36.49 -13.06
N TYR A 226 7.81 -35.21 -13.36
CA TYR A 226 7.68 -34.71 -14.72
C TYR A 226 8.32 -33.32 -14.86
N TRP A 227 9.16 -33.14 -15.85
CA TRP A 227 9.92 -31.92 -16.13
C TRP A 227 9.02 -30.66 -16.32
N TRP A 228 7.80 -30.81 -16.80
CA TRP A 228 6.88 -29.69 -17.08
C TRP A 228 6.25 -29.10 -15.81
N ILE A 229 6.36 -29.71 -14.65
CA ILE A 229 5.78 -29.24 -13.38
C ILE A 229 6.40 -27.90 -12.99
N ASP A 230 7.71 -27.75 -13.11
CA ASP A 230 8.43 -26.54 -12.72
C ASP A 230 8.02 -25.32 -13.56
N PRO A 231 8.14 -25.31 -14.89
CA PRO A 231 7.71 -24.17 -15.69
C PRO A 231 6.21 -23.88 -15.59
N THR A 232 5.36 -24.89 -15.39
CA THR A 232 3.92 -24.66 -15.19
C THR A 232 3.64 -23.97 -13.85
N GLY A 233 4.30 -24.41 -12.78
CA GLY A 233 4.22 -23.77 -11.48
C GLY A 233 4.68 -22.31 -11.52
N ALA A 234 5.79 -22.05 -12.20
CA ALA A 234 6.33 -20.70 -12.40
C ALA A 234 5.34 -19.79 -13.15
N VAL A 235 4.66 -20.27 -14.20
CA VAL A 235 3.62 -19.51 -14.93
C VAL A 235 2.45 -19.14 -14.01
N ILE A 236 1.95 -20.08 -13.21
CA ILE A 236 0.83 -19.83 -12.29
C ILE A 236 1.18 -18.71 -11.28
N ILE A 237 2.37 -18.81 -10.68
CA ILE A 237 2.85 -17.81 -9.72
C ILE A 237 3.03 -16.45 -10.41
N ALA A 238 3.63 -16.42 -11.59
CA ALA A 238 3.88 -15.20 -12.34
C ALA A 238 2.56 -14.48 -12.69
N ILE A 239 1.52 -15.20 -13.10
CA ILE A 239 0.18 -14.62 -13.34
C ILE A 239 -0.39 -14.02 -12.06
N TYR A 240 -0.28 -14.71 -10.93
CA TYR A 240 -0.74 -14.20 -9.63
C TYR A 240 0.02 -12.94 -9.23
N THR A 241 1.34 -12.94 -9.39
CA THR A 241 2.21 -11.79 -9.09
C THR A 241 1.87 -10.58 -9.96
N ILE A 242 1.75 -10.76 -11.28
CA ILE A 242 1.36 -9.68 -12.22
C ILE A 242 0.00 -9.10 -11.83
N ASN A 243 -1.00 -9.95 -11.56
CA ASN A 243 -2.34 -9.47 -11.18
C ASN A 243 -2.29 -8.63 -9.88
N THR A 244 -1.48 -9.03 -8.91
CA THR A 244 -1.36 -8.31 -7.64
C THR A 244 -0.66 -6.96 -7.84
N TRP A 245 0.44 -6.91 -8.57
CA TRP A 245 1.13 -5.65 -8.86
C TRP A 245 0.30 -4.73 -9.76
N ALA A 246 -0.45 -5.28 -10.72
CA ALA A 246 -1.38 -4.49 -11.52
C ALA A 246 -2.47 -3.83 -10.67
N LYS A 247 -3.02 -4.52 -9.67
CA LYS A 247 -3.95 -3.93 -8.70
C LYS A 247 -3.29 -2.79 -7.92
N THR A 248 -2.07 -3.00 -7.43
CA THR A 248 -1.30 -1.97 -6.72
C THR A 248 -1.09 -0.73 -7.59
N VAL A 249 -0.77 -0.90 -8.89
CA VAL A 249 -0.68 0.23 -9.83
C VAL A 249 -2.01 0.97 -9.94
N VAL A 250 -3.10 0.25 -10.19
CA VAL A 250 -4.44 0.85 -10.36
C VAL A 250 -4.89 1.59 -9.10
N GLU A 251 -4.68 1.02 -7.91
CA GLU A 251 -5.02 1.66 -6.63
C GLU A 251 -4.24 2.97 -6.43
N ASN A 252 -2.95 2.98 -6.74
CA ASN A 252 -2.12 4.18 -6.64
C ASN A 252 -2.43 5.23 -7.72
N VAL A 253 -2.84 4.80 -8.92
CA VAL A 253 -3.36 5.73 -9.95
C VAL A 253 -4.65 6.38 -9.45
N TRP A 254 -5.60 5.61 -8.89
CA TRP A 254 -6.82 6.17 -8.31
C TRP A 254 -6.54 7.16 -7.17
N SER A 255 -5.53 6.88 -6.36
CA SER A 255 -5.07 7.77 -5.31
C SER A 255 -4.57 9.13 -5.86
N LEU A 256 -3.97 9.14 -7.04
CA LEU A 256 -3.47 10.37 -7.69
C LEU A 256 -4.56 11.19 -8.39
N ILE A 257 -5.58 10.53 -8.94
CA ILE A 257 -6.65 11.20 -9.71
C ILE A 257 -7.82 11.69 -8.85
N GLY A 258 -7.73 11.55 -7.52
CA GLY A 258 -8.74 12.11 -6.62
C GLY A 258 -9.96 11.20 -6.43
N ARG A 259 -9.75 9.90 -6.21
CA ARG A 259 -10.85 8.99 -5.90
C ARG A 259 -11.52 9.39 -4.58
N THR A 260 -12.86 9.35 -4.56
CA THR A 260 -13.64 9.60 -3.34
C THR A 260 -13.29 8.62 -2.22
N ALA A 261 -13.35 9.11 -0.99
CA ALA A 261 -13.19 8.29 0.21
C ALA A 261 -14.27 7.20 0.32
N PRO A 262 -14.01 6.10 1.05
CA PRO A 262 -15.01 5.09 1.31
C PRO A 262 -16.24 5.66 2.03
N PRO A 263 -17.45 5.13 1.77
CA PRO A 263 -18.68 5.61 2.40
C PRO A 263 -18.63 5.59 3.93
N ASP A 264 -17.95 4.62 4.52
CA ASP A 264 -17.79 4.50 5.97
C ASP A 264 -17.01 5.70 6.55
N PHE A 265 -15.99 6.18 5.83
CA PHE A 265 -15.22 7.35 6.22
C PHE A 265 -16.04 8.65 6.03
N LEU A 266 -16.77 8.78 4.91
CA LEU A 266 -17.67 9.92 4.71
C LEU A 266 -18.75 10.01 5.82
N ALA A 267 -19.29 8.86 6.26
CA ALA A 267 -20.24 8.82 7.37
C ALA A 267 -19.62 9.31 8.69
N LYS A 268 -18.35 8.92 8.99
CA LYS A 268 -17.60 9.43 10.14
C LYS A 268 -17.44 10.96 10.09
N LEU A 269 -17.01 11.49 8.94
CA LEU A 269 -16.87 12.94 8.75
C LEU A 269 -18.20 13.66 8.95
N THR A 270 -19.28 13.17 8.34
CA THR A 270 -20.61 13.76 8.46
C THR A 270 -21.08 13.77 9.92
N TYR A 271 -20.83 12.70 10.67
CA TYR A 271 -21.15 12.62 12.09
C TYR A 271 -20.36 13.65 12.91
N LEU A 272 -19.06 13.78 12.67
CA LEU A 272 -18.20 14.77 13.33
C LEU A 272 -18.68 16.21 13.06
N ILE A 273 -18.99 16.52 11.80
CA ILE A 273 -19.44 17.83 11.36
C ILE A 273 -20.79 18.18 12.02
N TRP A 274 -21.76 17.24 11.98
CA TRP A 274 -23.09 17.47 12.53
C TRP A 274 -23.06 17.74 14.04
N ASN A 275 -22.22 17.02 14.76
CA ASN A 275 -22.11 17.17 16.22
C ASN A 275 -21.11 18.26 16.67
N HIS A 276 -20.46 18.98 15.70
CA HIS A 276 -19.44 19.94 16.05
C HIS A 276 -19.99 21.15 16.81
N HIS A 277 -21.08 21.74 16.33
CA HIS A 277 -21.68 22.92 16.95
C HIS A 277 -23.18 22.94 16.73
N LYS A 278 -23.95 23.33 17.77
CA LYS A 278 -25.44 23.37 17.75
C LYS A 278 -26.03 24.39 16.78
N GLU A 279 -25.27 25.40 16.38
CA GLU A 279 -25.70 26.42 15.42
C GLU A 279 -25.54 25.95 13.95
N ILE A 280 -24.98 24.79 13.69
CA ILE A 280 -24.98 24.19 12.36
C ILE A 280 -26.40 23.72 12.06
N GLN A 281 -27.08 24.44 11.15
CA GLN A 281 -28.46 24.16 10.77
C GLN A 281 -28.57 23.05 9.74
N HIS A 282 -27.66 23.05 8.78
CA HIS A 282 -27.58 22.05 7.70
C HIS A 282 -26.13 21.78 7.31
N ILE A 283 -25.90 20.62 6.73
CA ILE A 283 -24.71 20.28 6.00
C ILE A 283 -25.11 20.20 4.53
N ASP A 284 -24.60 21.10 3.69
CA ASP A 284 -24.91 21.08 2.27
C ASP A 284 -24.07 20.04 1.54
N THR A 285 -22.76 20.05 1.76
CA THR A 285 -21.84 19.15 1.08
C THR A 285 -20.79 18.60 2.04
N VAL A 286 -20.48 17.30 1.89
CA VAL A 286 -19.30 16.66 2.46
C VAL A 286 -18.62 15.88 1.37
N ARG A 287 -17.41 16.27 1.01
CA ARG A 287 -16.56 15.58 0.03
C ARG A 287 -15.24 15.23 0.68
N ALA A 288 -14.80 14.02 0.46
CA ALA A 288 -13.43 13.62 0.78
C ALA A 288 -12.89 12.82 -0.40
N TYR A 289 -11.72 13.20 -0.88
CA TYR A 289 -11.08 12.55 -2.02
C TYR A 289 -9.58 12.47 -1.82
N THR A 290 -8.95 11.50 -2.46
CA THR A 290 -7.54 11.22 -2.28
C THR A 290 -6.66 12.32 -2.88
N PHE A 291 -5.61 12.68 -2.14
CA PHE A 291 -4.54 13.56 -2.59
C PHE A 291 -3.19 12.89 -2.27
N GLY A 292 -2.85 11.88 -3.03
CA GLY A 292 -1.78 10.95 -2.65
C GLY A 292 -2.29 9.93 -1.63
N SER A 293 -1.62 9.79 -0.50
CA SER A 293 -1.95 8.77 0.51
C SER A 293 -3.01 9.21 1.53
N HIS A 294 -3.38 10.48 1.54
CA HIS A 294 -4.34 11.07 2.49
C HIS A 294 -5.50 11.72 1.76
N TYR A 295 -6.52 12.13 2.51
CA TYR A 295 -7.72 12.77 1.96
C TYR A 295 -7.65 14.29 2.08
N PHE A 296 -8.12 14.97 1.04
CA PHE A 296 -8.61 16.33 1.14
C PHE A 296 -10.10 16.28 1.45
N VAL A 297 -10.52 17.10 2.40
CA VAL A 297 -11.91 17.17 2.87
C VAL A 297 -12.45 18.55 2.56
N GLU A 298 -13.56 18.61 1.85
CA GLU A 298 -14.34 19.82 1.58
C GLU A 298 -15.70 19.68 2.26
N VAL A 299 -16.07 20.70 3.02
CA VAL A 299 -17.31 20.72 3.81
C VAL A 299 -17.98 22.06 3.64
N ASP A 300 -19.26 22.05 3.32
CA ASP A 300 -20.11 23.24 3.31
C ASP A 300 -21.15 23.13 4.41
N ILE A 301 -21.08 24.04 5.41
CA ILE A 301 -22.01 24.12 6.54
C ILE A 301 -22.86 25.37 6.45
N VAL A 302 -24.12 25.25 6.84
CA VAL A 302 -25.06 26.36 6.87
C VAL A 302 -25.27 26.85 8.31
N LEU A 303 -24.97 28.15 8.52
CA LEU A 303 -25.12 28.85 9.78
C LEU A 303 -26.22 29.93 9.68
N PRO A 304 -26.75 30.42 10.81
CA PRO A 304 -27.74 31.51 10.81
C PRO A 304 -27.23 32.76 10.07
N GLN A 305 -28.08 33.32 9.20
CA GLN A 305 -27.75 34.50 8.37
C GLN A 305 -27.37 35.74 9.19
N ASP A 306 -27.90 35.89 10.36
CA ASP A 306 -27.67 37.01 11.29
C ASP A 306 -26.47 36.79 12.23
N MET A 307 -25.73 35.69 12.06
CA MET A 307 -24.54 35.39 12.86
C MET A 307 -23.42 36.38 12.54
N LEU A 308 -22.71 36.83 13.57
CA LEU A 308 -21.52 37.66 13.38
C LEU A 308 -20.43 36.87 12.65
N LEU A 309 -19.77 37.51 11.69
CA LEU A 309 -18.68 36.87 10.92
C LEU A 309 -17.60 36.26 11.83
N SER A 310 -17.29 36.92 12.96
CA SER A 310 -16.30 36.38 13.92
C SER A 310 -16.75 35.09 14.60
N GLN A 311 -18.05 34.93 14.86
CA GLN A 311 -18.58 33.70 15.43
C GLN A 311 -18.62 32.58 14.39
N ALA A 312 -19.10 32.90 13.19
CA ALA A 312 -19.11 31.95 12.08
C ALA A 312 -17.68 31.46 11.74
N HIS A 313 -16.71 32.39 11.68
CA HIS A 313 -15.29 32.05 11.47
C HIS A 313 -14.78 31.09 12.54
N ASN A 314 -15.02 31.36 13.82
CA ASN A 314 -14.53 30.51 14.91
C ASN A 314 -15.13 29.10 14.83
N ILE A 315 -16.43 28.97 14.47
CA ILE A 315 -17.06 27.65 14.27
C ILE A 315 -16.38 26.91 13.12
N GLY A 316 -16.16 27.57 11.99
CA GLY A 316 -15.51 26.98 10.82
C GLY A 316 -14.04 26.60 11.07
N GLU A 317 -13.27 27.48 11.73
CA GLU A 317 -11.87 27.24 12.05
C GLU A 317 -11.68 26.06 13.01
N THR A 318 -12.45 26.02 14.10
CA THR A 318 -12.40 24.90 15.05
C THR A 318 -12.89 23.57 14.45
N LEU A 319 -13.83 23.61 13.50
CA LEU A 319 -14.22 22.42 12.73
C LEU A 319 -13.10 21.97 11.82
N GLN A 320 -12.45 22.89 11.10
CA GLN A 320 -11.32 22.59 10.24
C GLN A 320 -10.18 21.95 11.04
N GLU A 321 -9.82 22.53 12.18
CA GLU A 321 -8.78 21.96 13.06
C GLU A 321 -9.11 20.54 13.52
N LYS A 322 -10.37 20.27 13.88
CA LYS A 322 -10.80 18.92 14.27
C LYS A 322 -10.72 17.92 13.11
N LEU A 323 -11.10 18.33 11.90
CA LEU A 323 -10.99 17.48 10.72
C LEU A 323 -9.53 17.18 10.36
N GLU A 324 -8.64 18.16 10.49
CA GLU A 324 -7.21 18.00 10.21
C GLU A 324 -6.45 17.20 11.29
N GLN A 325 -7.05 16.99 12.47
CA GLN A 325 -6.50 16.06 13.49
C GLN A 325 -6.66 14.59 13.09
N LEU A 326 -7.58 14.27 12.17
CA LEU A 326 -7.75 12.90 11.69
C LEU A 326 -6.51 12.44 10.90
N PRO A 327 -5.91 11.29 11.23
CA PRO A 327 -4.64 10.85 10.61
C PRO A 327 -4.78 10.58 9.10
N GLU A 328 -6.00 10.31 8.61
CA GLU A 328 -6.29 10.09 7.20
C GLU A 328 -6.44 11.40 6.43
N VAL A 329 -6.61 12.56 7.11
CA VAL A 329 -6.86 13.85 6.49
C VAL A 329 -5.55 14.61 6.33
N GLU A 330 -5.25 15.05 5.12
CA GLU A 330 -4.11 15.91 4.81
C GLU A 330 -4.45 17.38 5.02
N ARG A 331 -5.67 17.76 4.64
CA ARG A 331 -6.19 19.11 4.75
C ARG A 331 -7.71 19.13 4.68
N ALA A 332 -8.32 20.04 5.44
CA ALA A 332 -9.75 20.30 5.37
C ALA A 332 -10.01 21.75 4.92
N PHE A 333 -11.12 21.95 4.23
CA PHE A 333 -11.63 23.25 3.83
C PHE A 333 -13.09 23.31 4.28
N VAL A 334 -13.42 24.31 5.12
CA VAL A 334 -14.77 24.51 5.63
C VAL A 334 -15.32 25.80 5.03
N HIS A 335 -16.27 25.63 4.13
CA HIS A 335 -17.06 26.73 3.60
C HIS A 335 -18.26 26.99 4.51
N ILE A 336 -18.59 28.25 4.72
CA ILE A 336 -19.69 28.68 5.57
C ILE A 336 -20.71 29.40 4.72
N ASP A 337 -21.92 28.84 4.69
CA ASP A 337 -23.06 29.39 3.98
C ASP A 337 -24.17 29.82 4.96
N PHE A 338 -25.07 30.66 4.47
CA PHE A 338 -26.30 31.03 5.16
C PHE A 338 -27.56 30.42 4.51
N GLU A 339 -27.43 29.80 3.34
CA GLU A 339 -28.50 29.09 2.63
C GLU A 339 -27.99 27.81 1.96
N PHE A 340 -28.89 26.90 1.63
CA PHE A 340 -28.59 25.62 0.96
C PHE A 340 -29.38 25.43 -0.37
N THR A 341 -30.07 26.48 -0.83
CA THR A 341 -30.99 26.43 -1.99
C THR A 341 -30.32 26.83 -3.29
N HIS A 342 -29.08 27.32 -3.23
CA HIS A 342 -28.32 27.76 -4.40
C HIS A 342 -27.74 26.56 -5.20
N ARG A 343 -27.26 26.83 -6.41
CA ARG A 343 -26.60 25.80 -7.23
C ARG A 343 -25.27 25.41 -6.59
N PRO A 344 -24.93 24.11 -6.54
CA PRO A 344 -23.64 23.67 -6.02
C PRO A 344 -22.48 24.43 -6.68
N GLU A 345 -21.72 25.19 -5.89
CA GLU A 345 -20.68 26.10 -6.40
C GLU A 345 -19.52 25.37 -7.06
N HIS A 346 -19.27 24.12 -6.64
CA HIS A 346 -18.17 23.30 -7.08
C HIS A 346 -18.58 22.23 -8.12
N LYS A 347 -19.58 22.52 -8.96
CA LYS A 347 -19.94 21.65 -10.06
C LYS A 347 -18.79 21.64 -11.07
N SER A 348 -18.15 20.47 -11.28
CA SER A 348 -17.16 20.35 -12.35
C SER A 348 -17.78 20.81 -13.68
N LYS A 349 -17.15 21.77 -14.31
CA LYS A 349 -17.48 22.15 -15.69
C LYS A 349 -17.04 20.98 -16.59
N VAL A 350 -17.98 20.06 -16.88
CA VAL A 350 -17.80 19.01 -17.87
C VAL A 350 -18.14 19.60 -19.22
#